data_d58dcf2502344084ae79d08c9f52142e
#
_entry.id   d58dcf2502344084ae79d08c9f52142e
#
_cell.length_a   1.000
_cell.length_b   1.000
_cell.length_c   1.000
_cell.angle_alpha   90.00
_cell.angle_beta   90.00
_cell.angle_gamma   90.00
#
_symmetry.space_group_name_H-M   'P 1'
#
loop_
_entity.id
_entity.type
_entity.pdbx_description
1 polymer ?
#
loop_
_entity_poly.entity_id
_entity_poly.type
_entity_poly.pdbx_seq_one_letter_code
_entity_poly.pdbx_strand_id
1 'polypeptide(L)'
;ENAPAAAMVKSLGDRWSYYIPASEYDAHEEQVNNAYVGIGITIEAKEQEGFLVKAVNESGPAQEAGVQVDDLVIEVEGQDVREMTATDVRNLVRGEEGTCVSLTVLRQGERVTLSVERRQVQTVVASGRMLTDKIGLVTIENFDSRCAEETIAAIDDLLGQGAEKLIFDVRNNPGGYAKELVKVLDYLLPEGELFRTVDYAGKENVDYSDADCLDIPMAVLVNGDSYSAAEFFAAALSEYGVADVVGEKTCGKGYFQNTIRLSDGSAVGLSVGKYFTPKGVSLAGVGITPDVVVPVDEETADAIYYGQLEPEDDPQIQAALDLL
;
A
#
# COMPACT_ATOMS: atom_id res chain seq x y z
N GLU A 1 -13.63 -18.88 -20.19
CA GLU A 1 -12.68 -18.53 -21.29
C GLU A 1 -11.27 -18.21 -20.75
N ASN A 2 -11.10 -17.71 -19.52
CA ASN A 2 -9.82 -17.27 -18.97
C ASN A 2 -8.94 -18.41 -18.40
N ALA A 3 -9.52 -19.58 -18.09
CA ALA A 3 -8.81 -20.70 -17.46
C ALA A 3 -7.58 -21.22 -18.27
N PRO A 4 -7.62 -21.29 -19.61
CA PRO A 4 -6.44 -21.73 -20.37
C PRO A 4 -5.26 -20.75 -20.29
N ALA A 5 -5.51 -19.44 -20.37
CA ALA A 5 -4.47 -18.42 -20.31
C ALA A 5 -3.79 -18.39 -18.92
N ALA A 6 -4.59 -18.41 -17.85
CA ALA A 6 -4.08 -18.51 -16.48
C ALA A 6 -3.27 -19.81 -16.27
N ALA A 7 -3.72 -20.94 -16.82
CA ALA A 7 -2.99 -22.21 -16.75
C ALA A 7 -1.65 -22.17 -17.52
N MET A 8 -1.59 -21.50 -18.67
CA MET A 8 -0.34 -21.29 -19.42
C MET A 8 0.66 -20.49 -18.62
N VAL A 9 0.25 -19.36 -18.02
CA VAL A 9 1.15 -18.55 -17.18
C VAL A 9 1.62 -19.36 -15.97
N LYS A 10 0.71 -20.08 -15.30
CA LYS A 10 1.05 -20.95 -14.16
C LYS A 10 2.04 -22.06 -14.54
N SER A 11 2.00 -22.56 -15.79
CA SER A 11 2.91 -23.61 -16.27
C SER A 11 4.37 -23.15 -16.41
N LEU A 12 4.65 -21.85 -16.36
CA LEU A 12 6.01 -21.29 -16.33
C LEU A 12 6.76 -21.64 -15.05
N GLY A 13 6.05 -22.05 -13.98
CA GLY A 13 6.66 -22.35 -12.68
C GLY A 13 7.18 -21.12 -11.94
N ASP A 14 6.88 -19.93 -12.43
CA ASP A 14 7.22 -18.67 -11.79
C ASP A 14 6.02 -18.16 -10.97
N ARG A 15 6.21 -18.03 -9.64
CA ARG A 15 5.15 -17.59 -8.73
C ARG A 15 4.76 -16.11 -8.88
N TRP A 16 5.58 -15.33 -9.59
CA TRP A 16 5.41 -13.89 -9.74
C TRP A 16 4.82 -13.47 -11.09
N SER A 17 4.80 -14.38 -12.05
CA SER A 17 4.08 -14.19 -13.31
C SER A 17 2.58 -14.41 -13.10
N TYR A 18 1.75 -13.57 -13.69
CA TYR A 18 0.30 -13.58 -13.51
C TYR A 18 -0.46 -13.27 -14.80
N TYR A 19 -1.73 -13.63 -14.80
CA TYR A 19 -2.70 -13.29 -15.84
C TYR A 19 -3.84 -12.51 -15.21
N ILE A 20 -4.20 -11.39 -15.83
CA ILE A 20 -5.32 -10.54 -15.43
C ILE A 20 -6.43 -10.69 -16.47
N PRO A 21 -7.58 -11.26 -16.11
CA PRO A 21 -8.75 -11.29 -16.99
C PRO A 21 -9.18 -9.88 -17.41
N ALA A 22 -9.76 -9.72 -18.62
CA ALA A 22 -10.27 -8.43 -19.07
C ALA A 22 -11.29 -7.81 -18.10
N SER A 23 -12.09 -8.65 -17.41
CA SER A 23 -13.06 -8.21 -16.40
C SER A 23 -12.44 -7.69 -15.10
N GLU A 24 -11.13 -7.93 -14.86
CA GLU A 24 -10.41 -7.54 -13.65
C GLU A 24 -9.35 -6.48 -13.94
N TYR A 25 -9.13 -6.15 -15.22
CA TYR A 25 -8.07 -5.23 -15.63
C TYR A 25 -8.29 -3.81 -15.08
N ASP A 26 -9.52 -3.31 -15.15
CA ASP A 26 -9.85 -1.97 -14.64
C ASP A 26 -9.65 -1.87 -13.13
N ALA A 27 -9.99 -2.92 -12.37
CA ALA A 27 -9.73 -2.99 -10.93
C ALA A 27 -8.22 -3.02 -10.61
N HIS A 28 -7.43 -3.69 -11.45
CA HIS A 28 -5.97 -3.66 -11.34
C HIS A 28 -5.41 -2.26 -11.61
N GLU A 29 -5.88 -1.58 -12.66
CA GLU A 29 -5.49 -0.20 -12.97
C GLU A 29 -5.88 0.76 -11.84
N GLU A 30 -7.07 0.62 -11.25
CA GLU A 30 -7.50 1.38 -10.08
C GLU A 30 -6.52 1.20 -8.92
N GLN A 31 -6.11 -0.05 -8.65
CA GLN A 31 -5.18 -0.37 -7.57
C GLN A 31 -3.81 0.30 -7.79
N VAL A 32 -3.18 0.12 -8.95
CA VAL A 32 -1.85 0.68 -9.23
C VAL A 32 -1.85 2.21 -9.40
N ASN A 33 -3.02 2.81 -9.68
CA ASN A 33 -3.20 4.25 -9.69
C ASN A 33 -3.57 4.82 -8.32
N ASN A 34 -3.79 3.96 -7.32
CA ASN A 34 -4.28 4.35 -6.00
C ASN A 34 -5.54 5.24 -6.07
N ALA A 35 -6.42 4.92 -7.02
CA ALA A 35 -7.64 5.67 -7.28
C ALA A 35 -8.72 4.75 -7.85
N TYR A 36 -9.96 4.99 -7.49
CA TYR A 36 -11.12 4.25 -7.99
C TYR A 36 -12.33 5.16 -8.13
N VAL A 37 -13.30 4.76 -8.97
CA VAL A 37 -14.58 5.47 -9.04
C VAL A 37 -15.53 4.91 -7.98
N GLY A 38 -15.92 5.75 -7.04
CA GLY A 38 -16.77 5.37 -5.92
C GLY A 38 -17.22 6.55 -5.07
N ILE A 39 -17.48 6.31 -3.80
CA ILE A 39 -18.01 7.32 -2.88
C ILE A 39 -17.08 7.67 -1.71
N GLY A 40 -15.97 6.94 -1.52
CA GLY A 40 -14.98 7.27 -0.48
C GLY A 40 -15.42 6.90 0.93
N ILE A 41 -15.83 5.65 1.16
CA ILE A 41 -16.10 5.11 2.51
C ILE A 41 -15.38 3.78 2.70
N THR A 42 -14.99 3.51 3.94
CA THR A 42 -14.56 2.18 4.41
C THR A 42 -15.70 1.56 5.22
N ILE A 43 -16.06 0.32 4.91
CA ILE A 43 -17.16 -0.39 5.57
C ILE A 43 -16.68 -1.69 6.20
N GLU A 44 -17.28 -2.04 7.34
CA GLU A 44 -17.11 -3.31 8.03
C GLU A 44 -18.44 -4.06 8.05
N ALA A 45 -18.43 -5.34 7.64
CA ALA A 45 -19.64 -6.16 7.71
C ALA A 45 -20.05 -6.43 9.16
N LYS A 46 -21.32 -6.15 9.49
CA LYS A 46 -21.95 -6.57 10.75
C LYS A 46 -22.97 -7.65 10.43
N GLU A 47 -22.73 -8.83 10.98
CA GLU A 47 -23.52 -10.03 10.65
C GLU A 47 -25.02 -9.77 10.83
N GLN A 48 -25.80 -9.94 9.75
CA GLN A 48 -27.26 -9.73 9.65
C GLN A 48 -27.75 -8.29 9.96
N GLU A 49 -26.86 -7.34 10.23
CA GLU A 49 -27.26 -5.96 10.55
C GLU A 49 -27.01 -5.01 9.36
N GLY A 50 -25.97 -5.26 8.56
CA GLY A 50 -25.57 -4.41 7.42
C GLY A 50 -24.08 -4.12 7.41
N PHE A 51 -23.70 -2.92 6.95
CA PHE A 51 -22.31 -2.53 6.82
C PHE A 51 -22.04 -1.22 7.57
N LEU A 52 -21.24 -1.32 8.63
CA LEU A 52 -20.87 -0.16 9.46
C LEU A 52 -19.83 0.68 8.71
N VAL A 53 -20.06 1.98 8.60
CA VAL A 53 -19.09 2.94 8.06
C VAL A 53 -18.00 3.18 9.11
N LYS A 54 -16.78 2.75 8.82
CA LYS A 54 -15.62 2.90 9.69
C LYS A 54 -14.82 4.15 9.41
N ALA A 55 -14.78 4.57 8.14
CA ALA A 55 -14.12 5.80 7.74
C ALA A 55 -14.86 6.44 6.55
N VAL A 56 -14.77 7.75 6.46
CA VAL A 56 -15.26 8.58 5.35
C VAL A 56 -14.08 9.43 4.89
N ASN A 57 -13.75 9.38 3.62
CA ASN A 57 -12.65 10.17 3.06
C ASN A 57 -12.95 11.67 3.19
N GLU A 58 -11.98 12.41 3.70
CA GLU A 58 -12.05 13.87 3.80
C GLU A 58 -12.21 14.50 2.41
N SER A 59 -13.09 15.46 2.29
CA SER A 59 -13.45 16.13 1.03
C SER A 59 -13.94 15.16 -0.05
N GLY A 60 -14.29 13.93 0.33
CA GLY A 60 -14.84 12.90 -0.56
C GLY A 60 -16.35 13.05 -0.80
N PRO A 61 -16.88 12.40 -1.85
CA PRO A 61 -18.31 12.52 -2.21
C PRO A 61 -19.27 12.06 -1.12
N ALA A 62 -18.89 11.04 -0.33
CA ALA A 62 -19.71 10.57 0.79
C ALA A 62 -19.80 11.60 1.91
N GLN A 63 -18.67 12.26 2.25
CA GLN A 63 -18.65 13.31 3.27
C GLN A 63 -19.52 14.50 2.85
N GLU A 64 -19.40 14.94 1.60
CA GLU A 64 -20.22 16.03 1.05
C GLU A 64 -21.72 15.71 1.05
N ALA A 65 -22.07 14.43 0.80
CA ALA A 65 -23.45 13.94 0.87
C ALA A 65 -23.96 13.75 2.30
N GLY A 66 -23.09 13.89 3.31
CA GLY A 66 -23.45 13.79 4.71
C GLY A 66 -23.42 12.38 5.29
N VAL A 67 -22.69 11.43 4.67
CA VAL A 67 -22.39 10.13 5.28
C VAL A 67 -21.44 10.35 6.46
N GLN A 68 -21.65 9.64 7.57
CA GLN A 68 -20.88 9.79 8.79
C GLN A 68 -20.27 8.42 9.22
N VAL A 69 -19.18 8.49 9.96
CA VAL A 69 -18.69 7.34 10.70
C VAL A 69 -19.77 6.85 11.66
N ASP A 70 -19.86 5.54 11.85
CA ASP A 70 -20.90 4.84 12.62
C ASP A 70 -22.29 4.78 11.97
N ASP A 71 -22.47 5.29 10.74
CA ASP A 71 -23.65 4.98 9.96
C ASP A 71 -23.69 3.48 9.62
N LEU A 72 -24.81 2.82 9.80
CA LEU A 72 -25.00 1.44 9.39
C LEU A 72 -25.76 1.38 8.06
N VAL A 73 -25.07 1.04 6.97
CA VAL A 73 -25.66 0.91 5.64
C VAL A 73 -26.52 -0.34 5.60
N ILE A 74 -27.80 -0.19 5.36
CA ILE A 74 -28.81 -1.26 5.30
C ILE A 74 -29.41 -1.48 3.91
N GLU A 75 -29.38 -0.45 3.04
CA GLU A 75 -29.84 -0.54 1.65
C GLU A 75 -28.93 0.26 0.72
N VAL A 76 -28.68 -0.28 -0.48
CA VAL A 76 -28.03 0.42 -1.60
C VAL A 76 -28.96 0.30 -2.81
N GLU A 77 -29.29 1.42 -3.46
CA GLU A 77 -30.24 1.49 -4.56
C GLU A 77 -31.61 0.84 -4.23
N GLY A 78 -32.05 0.93 -2.96
CA GLY A 78 -33.27 0.32 -2.48
C GLY A 78 -33.20 -1.20 -2.30
N GLN A 79 -32.06 -1.83 -2.49
CA GLN A 79 -31.81 -3.25 -2.22
C GLN A 79 -31.29 -3.42 -0.80
N ASP A 80 -31.89 -4.32 -0.04
CA ASP A 80 -31.42 -4.69 1.29
C ASP A 80 -30.06 -5.40 1.19
N VAL A 81 -29.05 -4.88 1.89
CA VAL A 81 -27.67 -5.38 1.81
C VAL A 81 -27.25 -6.24 2.99
N ARG A 82 -28.11 -6.43 3.99
CA ARG A 82 -27.78 -7.08 5.26
C ARG A 82 -27.31 -8.54 5.15
N GLU A 83 -27.72 -9.22 4.09
CA GLU A 83 -27.30 -10.60 3.79
C GLU A 83 -26.29 -10.70 2.63
N MET A 84 -25.83 -9.56 2.11
CA MET A 84 -24.87 -9.52 1.01
C MET A 84 -23.43 -9.61 1.50
N THR A 85 -22.52 -10.04 0.61
CA THR A 85 -21.09 -9.95 0.89
C THR A 85 -20.59 -8.51 0.71
N ALA A 86 -19.47 -8.15 1.37
CA ALA A 86 -18.85 -6.85 1.18
C ALA A 86 -18.48 -6.57 -0.29
N THR A 87 -18.14 -7.62 -1.05
CA THR A 87 -17.87 -7.53 -2.49
C THR A 87 -19.12 -7.16 -3.28
N ASP A 88 -20.28 -7.77 -2.96
CA ASP A 88 -21.53 -7.45 -3.64
C ASP A 88 -21.96 -6.01 -3.36
N VAL A 89 -21.87 -5.57 -2.11
CA VAL A 89 -22.19 -4.19 -1.72
C VAL A 89 -21.25 -3.19 -2.40
N ARG A 90 -19.96 -3.48 -2.44
CA ARG A 90 -18.99 -2.66 -3.17
C ARG A 90 -19.36 -2.53 -4.64
N ASN A 91 -19.76 -3.61 -5.29
CA ASN A 91 -20.16 -3.61 -6.70
C ASN A 91 -21.45 -2.81 -6.94
N LEU A 92 -22.40 -2.79 -5.99
CA LEU A 92 -23.61 -1.95 -6.07
C LEU A 92 -23.28 -0.47 -5.88
N VAL A 93 -22.34 -0.16 -4.98
CA VAL A 93 -21.92 1.22 -4.70
C VAL A 93 -21.11 1.81 -5.85
N ARG A 94 -20.25 1.01 -6.49
CA ARG A 94 -19.47 1.43 -7.67
C ARG A 94 -20.36 1.65 -8.89
N GLY A 95 -19.84 2.38 -9.88
CA GLY A 95 -20.53 2.64 -11.15
C GLY A 95 -19.83 3.73 -11.94
N GLU A 96 -20.47 4.24 -12.98
CA GLU A 96 -19.91 5.29 -13.83
C GLU A 96 -19.72 6.60 -13.04
N GLU A 97 -18.60 7.28 -13.29
CA GLU A 97 -18.30 8.59 -12.73
C GLU A 97 -19.40 9.62 -13.07
N GLY A 98 -19.74 10.48 -12.11
CA GLY A 98 -20.79 11.48 -12.24
C GLY A 98 -22.21 10.93 -12.03
N THR A 99 -22.39 9.61 -11.89
CA THR A 99 -23.71 9.05 -11.50
C THR A 99 -23.87 9.05 -9.99
N CYS A 100 -25.13 9.02 -9.50
CA CYS A 100 -25.38 8.95 -8.07
C CYS A 100 -25.76 7.53 -7.64
N VAL A 101 -25.42 7.18 -6.39
CA VAL A 101 -25.91 6.00 -5.68
C VAL A 101 -26.74 6.42 -4.48
N SER A 102 -27.87 5.75 -4.28
CA SER A 102 -28.73 5.95 -3.10
C SER A 102 -28.34 4.99 -1.99
N LEU A 103 -27.98 5.52 -0.82
CA LEU A 103 -27.69 4.76 0.40
C LEU A 103 -28.79 4.99 1.42
N THR A 104 -29.33 3.92 2.02
CA THR A 104 -30.13 4.04 3.23
C THR A 104 -29.32 3.55 4.41
N VAL A 105 -29.08 4.42 5.39
CA VAL A 105 -28.34 4.11 6.59
C VAL A 105 -29.22 4.17 7.83
N LEU A 106 -28.86 3.44 8.87
CA LEU A 106 -29.36 3.64 10.22
C LEU A 106 -28.37 4.51 10.99
N ARG A 107 -28.81 5.70 11.39
CA ARG A 107 -28.06 6.65 12.20
C ARG A 107 -28.81 6.87 13.51
N GLN A 108 -28.25 6.43 14.63
CA GLN A 108 -28.88 6.50 15.95
C GLN A 108 -30.30 5.88 15.99
N GLY A 109 -30.51 4.83 15.18
CA GLY A 109 -31.78 4.11 15.08
C GLY A 109 -32.80 4.71 14.08
N GLU A 110 -32.50 5.86 13.48
CA GLU A 110 -33.33 6.46 12.44
C GLU A 110 -32.82 6.12 11.03
N ARG A 111 -33.76 5.92 10.09
CA ARG A 111 -33.41 5.71 8.68
C ARG A 111 -33.14 7.02 7.99
N VAL A 112 -31.96 7.16 7.41
CA VAL A 112 -31.57 8.32 6.61
C VAL A 112 -31.21 7.83 5.21
N THR A 113 -31.82 8.44 4.18
CA THR A 113 -31.48 8.15 2.78
C THR A 113 -30.63 9.29 2.24
N LEU A 114 -29.47 8.94 1.70
CA LEU A 114 -28.47 9.83 1.16
C LEU A 114 -28.23 9.51 -0.31
N SER A 115 -28.12 10.53 -1.15
CA SER A 115 -27.72 10.39 -2.56
C SER A 115 -26.30 10.86 -2.70
N VAL A 116 -25.41 9.96 -3.07
CA VAL A 116 -23.96 10.21 -3.15
C VAL A 116 -23.52 10.12 -4.60
N GLU A 117 -22.86 11.16 -5.09
CA GLU A 117 -22.25 11.16 -6.42
C GLU A 117 -21.03 10.23 -6.46
N ARG A 118 -20.92 9.40 -7.50
CA ARG A 118 -19.71 8.61 -7.76
C ARG A 118 -18.66 9.49 -8.42
N ARG A 119 -17.54 9.64 -7.78
CA ARG A 119 -16.39 10.38 -8.31
C ARG A 119 -15.12 9.56 -8.17
N GLN A 120 -14.08 10.01 -8.85
CA GLN A 120 -12.76 9.46 -8.61
C GLN A 120 -12.35 9.76 -7.16
N VAL A 121 -12.06 8.70 -6.41
CA VAL A 121 -11.57 8.76 -5.02
C VAL A 121 -10.13 8.29 -5.03
N GLN A 122 -9.25 9.10 -4.46
CA GLN A 122 -7.85 8.72 -4.25
C GLN A 122 -7.71 8.05 -2.88
N THR A 123 -6.96 6.94 -2.83
CA THR A 123 -6.52 6.33 -1.58
C THR A 123 -5.23 6.98 -1.13
N VAL A 124 -5.05 7.15 0.16
CA VAL A 124 -3.78 7.63 0.73
C VAL A 124 -2.72 6.58 0.51
N VAL A 125 -1.57 6.97 -0.03
CA VAL A 125 -0.44 6.07 -0.33
C VAL A 125 0.63 6.16 0.76
N ALA A 126 0.84 7.37 1.29
CA ALA A 126 1.72 7.58 2.42
C ALA A 126 1.13 8.63 3.37
N SER A 127 1.39 8.46 4.66
CA SER A 127 0.95 9.37 5.70
C SER A 127 2.01 9.53 6.77
N GLY A 128 1.98 10.68 7.47
CA GLY A 128 2.91 10.99 8.54
C GLY A 128 2.20 11.32 9.84
N ARG A 129 2.75 10.88 10.98
CA ARG A 129 2.33 11.33 12.31
C ARG A 129 3.52 11.43 13.26
N MET A 130 3.50 12.42 14.17
CA MET A 130 4.48 12.48 15.24
C MET A 130 4.22 11.37 16.27
N LEU A 131 5.24 10.60 16.62
CA LEU A 131 5.19 9.62 17.73
C LEU A 131 5.64 10.26 19.04
N THR A 132 6.61 11.16 18.95
CA THR A 132 7.13 11.94 20.08
C THR A 132 7.37 13.38 19.62
N ASP A 133 7.80 14.26 20.50
CA ASP A 133 8.15 15.65 20.12
C ASP A 133 9.25 15.73 19.03
N LYS A 134 10.00 14.64 18.77
CA LYS A 134 11.18 14.63 17.88
C LYS A 134 11.22 13.48 16.89
N ILE A 135 10.34 12.51 16.99
CA ILE A 135 10.34 11.32 16.13
C ILE A 135 9.02 11.25 15.38
N GLY A 136 9.10 11.24 14.05
CA GLY A 136 7.96 11.05 13.16
C GLY A 136 7.88 9.62 12.65
N LEU A 137 6.67 9.12 12.43
CA LEU A 137 6.37 7.88 11.72
C LEU A 137 5.82 8.22 10.33
N VAL A 138 6.41 7.66 9.30
CA VAL A 138 5.92 7.70 7.92
C VAL A 138 5.47 6.31 7.53
N THR A 139 4.18 6.11 7.34
CA THR A 139 3.60 4.86 6.82
C THR A 139 3.51 4.93 5.31
N ILE A 140 4.04 3.94 4.60
CA ILE A 140 3.98 3.82 3.14
C ILE A 140 3.21 2.55 2.80
N GLU A 141 1.99 2.70 2.27
CA GLU A 141 1.08 1.59 1.98
C GLU A 141 1.53 0.77 0.75
N ASN A 142 2.05 1.44 -0.27
CA ASN A 142 2.61 0.81 -1.48
C ASN A 142 3.54 1.79 -2.21
N PHE A 143 4.25 1.30 -3.24
CA PHE A 143 5.09 2.11 -4.11
C PHE A 143 4.46 2.36 -5.49
N ASP A 144 3.15 2.38 -5.59
CA ASP A 144 2.43 2.70 -6.83
C ASP A 144 2.38 4.22 -7.08
N SER A 145 1.55 4.67 -8.00
CA SER A 145 1.52 6.09 -8.37
C SER A 145 1.22 6.99 -7.16
N ARG A 146 1.86 8.14 -7.12
CA ARG A 146 1.87 9.15 -6.05
C ARG A 146 2.67 8.80 -4.79
N CYS A 147 3.26 7.59 -4.70
CA CYS A 147 4.02 7.21 -3.52
C CYS A 147 5.13 8.23 -3.18
N ALA A 148 5.95 8.60 -4.15
CA ALA A 148 7.05 9.52 -3.89
C ALA A 148 6.55 10.91 -3.46
N GLU A 149 5.53 11.45 -4.15
CA GLU A 149 4.94 12.74 -3.83
C GLU A 149 4.38 12.77 -2.40
N GLU A 150 3.55 11.78 -2.05
CA GLU A 150 2.91 11.73 -0.73
C GLU A 150 3.91 11.41 0.39
N THR A 151 4.89 10.53 0.13
CA THR A 151 5.94 10.21 1.12
C THR A 151 6.80 11.43 1.43
N ILE A 152 7.27 12.15 0.40
CA ILE A 152 8.08 13.36 0.58
C ILE A 152 7.28 14.44 1.29
N ALA A 153 6.02 14.64 0.91
CA ALA A 153 5.14 15.60 1.59
C ALA A 153 4.93 15.25 3.07
N ALA A 154 4.74 13.96 3.40
CA ALA A 154 4.62 13.51 4.78
C ALA A 154 5.91 13.74 5.58
N ILE A 155 7.08 13.50 4.98
CA ILE A 155 8.38 13.77 5.61
C ILE A 155 8.52 15.28 5.87
N ASP A 156 8.28 16.13 4.86
CA ASP A 156 8.41 17.58 4.98
C ASP A 156 7.49 18.15 6.05
N ASP A 157 6.25 17.65 6.14
CA ASP A 157 5.30 18.05 7.18
C ASP A 157 5.81 17.67 8.59
N LEU A 158 6.31 16.45 8.78
CA LEU A 158 6.89 16.00 10.05
C LEU A 158 8.12 16.83 10.45
N LEU A 159 9.02 17.11 9.50
CA LEU A 159 10.17 17.99 9.73
C LEU A 159 9.71 19.41 10.09
N GLY A 160 8.66 19.91 9.44
CA GLY A 160 8.02 21.20 9.77
C GLY A 160 7.40 21.21 11.17
N GLN A 161 6.95 20.08 11.70
CA GLN A 161 6.46 19.90 13.08
C GLN A 161 7.60 19.72 14.09
N GLY A 162 8.86 19.57 13.66
CA GLY A 162 10.02 19.47 14.52
C GLY A 162 10.59 18.06 14.68
N ALA A 163 10.23 17.12 13.79
CA ALA A 163 10.86 15.81 13.76
C ALA A 163 12.37 15.95 13.48
N GLU A 164 13.18 15.27 14.25
CA GLU A 164 14.63 15.17 14.10
C GLU A 164 15.07 13.75 13.68
N LYS A 165 14.16 12.80 13.70
CA LYS A 165 14.35 11.38 13.38
C LYS A 165 13.06 10.82 12.75
N LEU A 166 13.19 9.80 11.91
CA LEU A 166 12.05 9.17 11.25
C LEU A 166 12.03 7.66 11.42
N ILE A 167 10.83 7.10 11.56
CA ILE A 167 10.54 5.69 11.42
C ILE A 167 9.70 5.53 10.15
N PHE A 168 10.12 4.67 9.23
CA PHE A 168 9.32 4.28 8.07
C PHE A 168 8.64 2.96 8.36
N ASP A 169 7.32 2.89 8.15
CA ASP A 169 6.56 1.65 8.23
C ASP A 169 6.21 1.17 6.82
N VAL A 170 6.85 0.08 6.41
CA VAL A 170 6.56 -0.62 5.15
C VAL A 170 6.10 -2.06 5.43
N ARG A 171 5.58 -2.33 6.61
CA ARG A 171 4.91 -3.60 6.91
C ARG A 171 3.67 -3.74 6.03
N ASN A 172 3.36 -4.95 5.58
CA ASN A 172 2.25 -5.26 4.69
C ASN A 172 2.28 -4.53 3.32
N ASN A 173 3.39 -3.87 2.99
CA ASN A 173 3.56 -3.13 1.73
C ASN A 173 3.95 -4.08 0.59
N PRO A 174 3.10 -4.24 -0.46
CA PRO A 174 3.34 -5.19 -1.55
C PRO A 174 4.40 -4.72 -2.56
N GLY A 175 5.00 -3.56 -2.35
CA GLY A 175 5.87 -2.92 -3.32
C GLY A 175 5.12 -2.02 -4.29
N GLY A 176 5.54 -1.98 -5.54
CA GLY A 176 4.96 -1.14 -6.58
C GLY A 176 5.99 -0.77 -7.64
N TYR A 177 5.93 0.45 -8.15
CA TYR A 177 6.79 0.92 -9.23
C TYR A 177 8.22 1.25 -8.75
N ALA A 178 9.21 0.68 -9.43
CA ALA A 178 10.62 1.00 -9.16
C ALA A 178 10.94 2.49 -9.31
N LYS A 179 10.27 3.19 -10.23
CA LYS A 179 10.44 4.64 -10.41
C LYS A 179 10.01 5.47 -9.20
N GLU A 180 8.98 5.02 -8.47
CA GLU A 180 8.54 5.70 -7.25
C GLU A 180 9.49 5.38 -6.09
N LEU A 181 9.94 4.12 -5.97
CA LEU A 181 11.00 3.73 -5.03
C LEU A 181 12.26 4.59 -5.23
N VAL A 182 12.75 4.71 -6.47
CA VAL A 182 13.96 5.50 -6.78
C VAL A 182 13.83 6.95 -6.36
N LYS A 183 12.69 7.60 -6.60
CA LYS A 183 12.47 8.99 -6.19
C LYS A 183 12.47 9.17 -4.66
N VAL A 184 11.87 8.22 -3.92
CA VAL A 184 11.90 8.28 -2.45
C VAL A 184 13.32 8.05 -1.93
N LEU A 185 14.05 7.09 -2.50
CA LEU A 185 15.43 6.81 -2.11
C LEU A 185 16.38 7.97 -2.46
N ASP A 186 16.19 8.62 -3.60
CA ASP A 186 16.96 9.80 -4.02
C ASP A 186 16.82 10.95 -3.02
N TYR A 187 15.60 11.17 -2.50
CA TYR A 187 15.36 12.17 -1.46
C TYR A 187 16.03 11.83 -0.12
N LEU A 188 16.20 10.54 0.20
CA LEU A 188 16.69 10.07 1.50
C LEU A 188 18.19 9.77 1.55
N LEU A 189 18.79 9.38 0.42
CA LEU A 189 20.13 8.79 0.38
C LEU A 189 21.16 9.71 -0.28
N PRO A 190 22.41 9.73 0.22
CA PRO A 190 23.48 10.50 -0.41
C PRO A 190 23.81 9.98 -1.81
N GLU A 191 24.60 10.74 -2.57
CA GLU A 191 25.05 10.39 -3.92
C GLU A 191 25.59 8.95 -4.00
N GLY A 192 24.97 8.15 -4.87
CA GLY A 192 25.37 6.76 -5.08
C GLY A 192 24.38 5.93 -5.86
N GLU A 193 24.68 4.63 -6.01
CA GLU A 193 23.78 3.68 -6.66
C GLU A 193 22.59 3.35 -5.74
N LEU A 194 21.37 3.52 -6.24
CA LEU A 194 20.15 3.25 -5.46
C LEU A 194 19.57 1.88 -5.74
N PHE A 195 19.54 1.50 -7.02
CA PHE A 195 18.78 0.35 -7.47
C PHE A 195 19.30 -0.16 -8.80
N ARG A 196 19.37 -1.47 -8.95
CA ARG A 196 19.88 -2.08 -10.17
C ARG A 196 18.90 -3.13 -10.68
N THR A 197 18.67 -3.15 -11.99
CA THR A 197 17.91 -4.18 -12.67
C THR A 197 18.79 -4.89 -13.69
N VAL A 198 18.64 -6.21 -13.80
CA VAL A 198 19.27 -7.03 -14.85
C VAL A 198 18.20 -7.90 -15.48
N ASP A 199 17.93 -7.71 -16.76
CA ASP A 199 16.96 -8.54 -17.50
C ASP A 199 17.56 -9.90 -17.90
N TYR A 200 16.71 -10.81 -18.36
CA TYR A 200 17.17 -12.14 -18.77
C TYR A 200 18.04 -12.14 -20.05
N ALA A 201 18.11 -11.01 -20.78
CA ALA A 201 19.04 -10.82 -21.87
C ALA A 201 20.42 -10.31 -21.40
N GLY A 202 20.55 -10.01 -20.11
CA GLY A 202 21.76 -9.48 -19.50
C GLY A 202 21.90 -7.96 -19.64
N LYS A 203 20.83 -7.26 -20.02
CA LYS A 203 20.84 -5.78 -20.04
C LYS A 203 20.66 -5.29 -18.62
N GLU A 204 21.58 -4.45 -18.22
CA GLU A 204 21.61 -3.79 -16.91
C GLU A 204 21.12 -2.33 -17.00
N ASN A 205 20.38 -1.92 -15.99
CA ASN A 205 20.06 -0.51 -15.72
C ASN A 205 20.34 -0.23 -14.24
N VAL A 206 20.97 0.92 -13.97
CA VAL A 206 21.32 1.37 -12.63
C VAL A 206 20.77 2.77 -12.44
N ASP A 207 20.03 2.95 -11.35
CA ASP A 207 19.49 4.24 -10.92
C ASP A 207 20.37 4.78 -9.79
N TYR A 208 20.63 6.10 -9.80
CA TYR A 208 21.52 6.79 -8.88
C TYR A 208 20.79 7.91 -8.17
N SER A 209 21.22 8.22 -6.95
CA SER A 209 20.89 9.45 -6.23
C SER A 209 21.89 10.54 -6.54
N ASP A 210 21.48 11.77 -6.31
CA ASP A 210 22.36 12.93 -6.31
C ASP A 210 22.90 13.23 -4.89
N ALA A 211 23.49 14.41 -4.68
CA ALA A 211 24.12 14.77 -3.41
C ALA A 211 23.14 15.40 -2.39
N ASP A 212 21.92 15.74 -2.85
CA ASP A 212 20.91 16.36 -1.99
C ASP A 212 20.14 15.25 -1.26
N CYS A 213 20.35 15.08 0.03
CA CYS A 213 19.74 14.03 0.83
C CYS A 213 19.31 14.50 2.22
N LEU A 214 18.44 13.71 2.85
CA LEU A 214 18.02 13.95 4.23
C LEU A 214 19.01 13.29 5.21
N ASP A 215 19.77 14.10 5.95
CA ASP A 215 20.76 13.63 6.93
C ASP A 215 20.19 13.63 8.36
N ILE A 216 19.32 12.66 8.65
CA ILE A 216 18.78 12.42 10.00
C ILE A 216 18.73 10.91 10.28
N PRO A 217 18.77 10.48 11.57
CA PRO A 217 18.64 9.07 11.93
C PRO A 217 17.27 8.50 11.53
N MET A 218 17.28 7.26 11.02
CA MET A 218 16.09 6.57 10.55
C MET A 218 16.01 5.14 11.06
N ALA A 219 14.80 4.59 11.10
CA ALA A 219 14.54 3.15 11.24
C ALA A 219 13.45 2.72 10.23
N VAL A 220 13.43 1.45 9.86
CA VAL A 220 12.44 0.89 8.93
C VAL A 220 11.79 -0.33 9.53
N LEU A 221 10.46 -0.32 9.61
CA LEU A 221 9.65 -1.47 10.04
C LEU A 221 9.30 -2.34 8.84
N VAL A 222 9.54 -3.64 8.95
CA VAL A 222 9.24 -4.63 7.92
C VAL A 222 8.59 -5.88 8.51
N ASN A 223 7.85 -6.63 7.68
CA ASN A 223 7.31 -7.94 8.04
C ASN A 223 7.32 -8.92 6.85
N GLY A 224 6.74 -10.12 7.03
CA GLY A 224 6.66 -11.15 6.00
C GLY A 224 5.89 -10.74 4.74
N ASP A 225 5.03 -9.74 4.85
CA ASP A 225 4.24 -9.18 3.75
C ASP A 225 4.84 -7.88 3.17
N SER A 226 6.02 -7.47 3.62
CA SER A 226 6.86 -6.50 2.93
C SER A 226 7.56 -7.19 1.77
N TYR A 227 7.28 -6.81 0.52
CA TYR A 227 7.94 -7.42 -0.63
C TYR A 227 8.24 -6.45 -1.78
N SER A 228 9.12 -6.87 -2.71
CA SER A 228 9.49 -6.07 -3.88
C SER A 228 10.07 -4.70 -3.51
N ALA A 229 9.50 -3.59 -4.01
CA ALA A 229 10.00 -2.24 -3.73
C ALA A 229 10.16 -1.95 -2.23
N ALA A 230 9.27 -2.48 -1.37
CA ALA A 230 9.38 -2.32 0.09
C ALA A 230 10.65 -2.97 0.66
N GLU A 231 11.04 -4.14 0.15
CA GLU A 231 12.28 -4.79 0.56
C GLU A 231 13.51 -4.00 0.10
N PHE A 232 13.49 -3.53 -1.17
CA PHE A 232 14.59 -2.73 -1.71
C PHE A 232 14.72 -1.38 -1.05
N PHE A 233 13.61 -0.77 -0.61
CA PHE A 233 13.60 0.42 0.21
C PHE A 233 14.35 0.20 1.53
N ALA A 234 13.97 -0.80 2.30
CA ALA A 234 14.62 -1.13 3.56
C ALA A 234 16.09 -1.55 3.36
N ALA A 235 16.38 -2.36 2.32
CA ALA A 235 17.75 -2.78 2.01
C ALA A 235 18.66 -1.59 1.66
N ALA A 236 18.19 -0.65 0.85
CA ALA A 236 18.98 0.51 0.46
C ALA A 236 19.33 1.38 1.67
N LEU A 237 18.35 1.70 2.53
CA LEU A 237 18.59 2.50 3.73
C LEU A 237 19.57 1.81 4.69
N SER A 238 19.43 0.50 4.90
CA SER A 238 20.36 -0.28 5.75
C SER A 238 21.76 -0.37 5.12
N GLU A 239 21.86 -0.63 3.81
CA GLU A 239 23.14 -0.74 3.12
C GLU A 239 23.93 0.58 3.09
N TYR A 240 23.25 1.72 3.07
CA TYR A 240 23.87 3.04 3.24
C TYR A 240 24.20 3.36 4.70
N GLY A 241 23.69 2.58 5.65
CA GLY A 241 23.91 2.77 7.08
C GLY A 241 23.16 3.98 7.66
N VAL A 242 22.07 4.40 7.03
CA VAL A 242 21.23 5.52 7.48
C VAL A 242 20.01 5.06 8.29
N ALA A 243 19.65 3.76 8.22
CA ALA A 243 18.57 3.21 9.01
C ALA A 243 18.85 1.78 9.47
N ASP A 244 18.39 1.44 10.69
CA ASP A 244 18.28 0.07 11.17
C ASP A 244 16.93 -0.52 10.73
N VAL A 245 16.92 -1.80 10.33
CA VAL A 245 15.73 -2.53 9.94
C VAL A 245 15.18 -3.31 11.14
N VAL A 246 13.92 -3.10 11.47
CA VAL A 246 13.25 -3.69 12.64
C VAL A 246 12.04 -4.50 12.21
N GLY A 247 11.76 -5.62 12.85
CA GLY A 247 10.56 -6.41 12.64
C GLY A 247 10.80 -7.86 12.29
N GLU A 248 10.17 -8.36 11.24
CA GLU A 248 10.27 -9.76 10.84
C GLU A 248 10.85 -9.90 9.43
N LYS A 249 11.35 -11.11 9.12
CA LYS A 249 11.96 -11.40 7.84
C LYS A 249 10.97 -11.18 6.68
N THR A 250 11.43 -10.48 5.63
CA THR A 250 10.60 -10.13 4.48
C THR A 250 10.41 -11.28 3.48
N CYS A 251 9.53 -11.09 2.50
CA CYS A 251 9.05 -12.11 1.56
C CYS A 251 10.11 -12.68 0.60
N GLY A 252 11.06 -11.86 0.13
CA GLY A 252 12.07 -12.28 -0.84
C GLY A 252 11.63 -12.21 -2.30
N LYS A 253 10.89 -11.16 -2.71
CA LYS A 253 10.55 -10.89 -4.11
C LYS A 253 11.63 -10.07 -4.79
N GLY A 254 12.55 -10.73 -5.48
CA GLY A 254 13.66 -10.08 -6.18
C GLY A 254 13.54 -10.09 -7.71
N TYR A 255 12.33 -10.21 -8.26
CA TYR A 255 12.07 -10.26 -9.70
C TYR A 255 11.15 -9.11 -10.12
N PHE A 256 11.41 -8.52 -11.31
CA PHE A 256 10.50 -7.54 -11.89
C PHE A 256 9.68 -8.12 -13.04
N GLN A 257 8.45 -7.63 -13.14
CA GLN A 257 7.51 -8.05 -14.16
C GLN A 257 7.27 -6.91 -15.16
N ASN A 258 7.06 -7.30 -16.43
CA ASN A 258 6.43 -6.43 -17.40
C ASN A 258 4.98 -6.88 -17.60
N THR A 259 4.05 -5.96 -17.38
CA THR A 259 2.63 -6.19 -17.66
C THR A 259 2.33 -5.77 -19.08
N ILE A 260 1.80 -6.70 -19.87
CA ILE A 260 1.48 -6.51 -21.29
C ILE A 260 -0.02 -6.69 -21.47
N ARG A 261 -0.71 -5.63 -21.89
CA ARG A 261 -2.13 -5.69 -22.24
C ARG A 261 -2.31 -6.42 -23.56
N LEU A 262 -3.26 -7.36 -23.59
CA LEU A 262 -3.59 -8.16 -24.75
C LEU A 262 -4.75 -7.52 -25.54
N SER A 263 -4.95 -7.98 -26.78
CA SER A 263 -5.96 -7.41 -27.69
C SER A 263 -7.41 -7.67 -27.27
N ASP A 264 -7.64 -8.64 -26.39
CA ASP A 264 -8.95 -8.97 -25.83
C ASP A 264 -9.27 -8.18 -24.53
N GLY A 265 -8.37 -7.27 -24.12
CA GLY A 265 -8.50 -6.45 -22.91
C GLY A 265 -7.91 -7.09 -21.65
N SER A 266 -7.52 -8.35 -21.69
CA SER A 266 -6.79 -9.01 -20.59
C SER A 266 -5.32 -8.57 -20.55
N ALA A 267 -4.57 -8.96 -19.51
CA ALA A 267 -3.14 -8.68 -19.43
C ALA A 267 -2.34 -9.85 -18.89
N VAL A 268 -1.05 -9.86 -19.21
CA VAL A 268 -0.09 -10.85 -18.69
C VAL A 268 1.08 -10.10 -18.06
N GLY A 269 1.34 -10.36 -16.79
CA GLY A 269 2.55 -9.94 -16.10
C GLY A 269 3.57 -11.07 -16.11
N LEU A 270 4.74 -10.84 -16.71
CA LEU A 270 5.81 -11.83 -16.82
C LEU A 270 7.06 -11.34 -16.13
N SER A 271 7.69 -12.20 -15.31
CA SER A 271 9.02 -11.91 -14.77
C SER A 271 10.02 -11.87 -15.92
N VAL A 272 10.73 -10.76 -16.05
CA VAL A 272 11.67 -10.52 -17.16
C VAL A 272 13.11 -10.27 -16.70
N GLY A 273 13.34 -10.22 -15.38
CA GLY A 273 14.67 -10.02 -14.82
C GLY A 273 14.67 -9.95 -13.31
N LYS A 274 15.82 -9.59 -12.74
CA LYS A 274 16.05 -9.50 -11.30
C LYS A 274 16.41 -8.08 -10.89
N TYR A 275 16.06 -7.77 -9.65
CA TYR A 275 16.49 -6.60 -8.92
C TYR A 275 17.72 -6.91 -8.05
N PHE A 276 18.52 -5.87 -7.83
CA PHE A 276 19.67 -5.91 -6.92
C PHE A 276 19.69 -4.64 -6.08
N THR A 277 20.11 -4.79 -4.84
CA THR A 277 20.34 -3.69 -3.90
C THR A 277 21.53 -2.82 -4.34
N PRO A 278 21.78 -1.66 -3.72
CA PRO A 278 22.96 -0.83 -4.00
C PRO A 278 24.28 -1.59 -3.95
N LYS A 279 24.43 -2.54 -3.01
CA LYS A 279 25.62 -3.41 -2.92
C LYS A 279 25.61 -4.62 -3.86
N GLY A 280 24.64 -4.68 -4.78
CA GLY A 280 24.53 -5.76 -5.76
C GLY A 280 24.00 -7.08 -5.20
N VAL A 281 23.26 -7.07 -4.08
CA VAL A 281 22.66 -8.26 -3.48
C VAL A 281 21.30 -8.55 -4.10
N SER A 282 21.04 -9.78 -4.48
CA SER A 282 19.71 -10.22 -4.92
C SER A 282 18.89 -10.71 -3.74
N LEU A 283 17.71 -10.14 -3.54
CA LEU A 283 16.76 -10.56 -2.48
C LEU A 283 15.88 -11.74 -2.89
N ALA A 284 15.99 -12.21 -4.15
CA ALA A 284 15.14 -13.26 -4.70
C ALA A 284 15.21 -14.57 -3.91
N GLY A 285 14.11 -14.95 -3.26
CA GLY A 285 13.97 -16.14 -2.43
C GLY A 285 14.67 -16.06 -1.06
N VAL A 286 15.31 -14.93 -0.76
CA VAL A 286 16.06 -14.71 0.50
C VAL A 286 15.36 -13.71 1.40
N GLY A 287 14.93 -12.57 0.85
CA GLY A 287 14.39 -11.44 1.61
C GLY A 287 15.44 -10.73 2.45
N ILE A 288 14.99 -9.82 3.30
CA ILE A 288 15.82 -9.15 4.30
C ILE A 288 15.59 -9.79 5.65
N THR A 289 16.67 -10.04 6.37
CA THR A 289 16.59 -10.32 7.81
C THR A 289 16.80 -9.00 8.54
N PRO A 290 15.85 -8.56 9.38
CA PRO A 290 16.00 -7.32 10.14
C PRO A 290 17.26 -7.31 11.01
N ASP A 291 17.80 -6.12 11.26
CA ASP A 291 18.90 -5.92 12.21
C ASP A 291 18.41 -6.19 13.64
N VAL A 292 17.17 -5.80 13.93
CA VAL A 292 16.47 -6.10 15.19
C VAL A 292 15.22 -6.92 14.91
N VAL A 293 15.28 -8.22 15.22
CA VAL A 293 14.16 -9.13 15.01
C VAL A 293 13.17 -9.03 16.17
N VAL A 294 11.95 -8.60 15.85
CA VAL A 294 10.83 -8.44 16.80
C VAL A 294 9.63 -9.21 16.26
N PRO A 295 9.49 -10.50 16.58
CA PRO A 295 8.33 -11.28 16.16
C PRO A 295 7.08 -10.85 16.92
N VAL A 296 5.93 -10.93 16.24
CA VAL A 296 4.62 -10.69 16.84
C VAL A 296 3.75 -11.93 16.68
N ASP A 297 2.75 -12.09 17.56
CA ASP A 297 1.74 -13.13 17.41
C ASP A 297 0.69 -12.73 16.34
N GLU A 298 -0.16 -13.70 15.98
CA GLU A 298 -1.17 -13.52 14.93
C GLU A 298 -2.18 -12.41 15.28
N GLU A 299 -2.58 -12.29 16.56
CA GLU A 299 -3.52 -11.26 17.02
C GLU A 299 -2.90 -9.85 16.87
N THR A 300 -1.65 -9.69 17.26
CA THR A 300 -0.90 -8.45 17.10
C THR A 300 -0.65 -8.12 15.62
N ALA A 301 -0.31 -9.12 14.80
CA ALA A 301 -0.12 -8.94 13.37
C ALA A 301 -1.42 -8.47 12.67
N ASP A 302 -2.55 -9.06 13.02
CA ASP A 302 -3.87 -8.63 12.53
C ASP A 302 -4.19 -7.21 12.98
N ALA A 303 -3.94 -6.87 14.24
CA ALA A 303 -4.17 -5.52 14.75
C ALA A 303 -3.30 -4.46 14.03
N ILE A 304 -2.05 -4.79 13.71
CA ILE A 304 -1.16 -3.95 12.89
C ILE A 304 -1.75 -3.80 11.47
N TYR A 305 -2.14 -4.91 10.85
CA TYR A 305 -2.68 -4.91 9.48
C TYR A 305 -3.95 -4.05 9.35
N TYR A 306 -4.83 -4.08 10.35
CA TYR A 306 -6.06 -3.29 10.35
C TYR A 306 -5.91 -1.89 10.96
N GLY A 307 -4.68 -1.48 11.34
CA GLY A 307 -4.43 -0.18 11.95
C GLY A 307 -5.15 0.03 13.28
N GLN A 308 -5.33 -1.03 14.05
CA GLN A 308 -6.06 -1.06 15.32
C GLN A 308 -5.13 -1.00 16.54
N LEU A 309 -3.82 -1.05 16.32
CA LEU A 309 -2.83 -1.02 17.38
C LEU A 309 -2.28 0.41 17.55
N GLU A 310 -2.34 0.92 18.76
CA GLU A 310 -1.73 2.20 19.07
C GLU A 310 -0.19 2.07 19.11
N PRO A 311 0.56 3.13 18.75
CA PRO A 311 2.02 3.06 18.68
C PRO A 311 2.69 2.63 19.98
N GLU A 312 2.14 3.02 21.13
CA GLU A 312 2.64 2.65 22.45
C GLU A 312 2.48 1.16 22.76
N ASP A 313 1.54 0.48 22.10
CA ASP A 313 1.29 -0.94 22.25
C ASP A 313 1.96 -1.79 21.15
N ASP A 314 2.54 -1.15 20.12
CA ASP A 314 3.22 -1.83 19.02
C ASP A 314 4.69 -2.14 19.39
N PRO A 315 5.04 -3.43 19.62
CA PRO A 315 6.37 -3.80 20.07
C PRO A 315 7.46 -3.49 19.03
N GLN A 316 7.12 -3.45 17.74
CA GLN A 316 8.07 -3.14 16.67
C GLN A 316 8.32 -1.64 16.59
N ILE A 317 7.29 -0.80 16.75
CA ILE A 317 7.45 0.66 16.87
C ILE A 317 8.27 0.99 18.13
N GLN A 318 7.97 0.36 19.27
CA GLN A 318 8.73 0.58 20.51
C GLN A 318 10.21 0.20 20.35
N ALA A 319 10.50 -0.92 19.70
CA ALA A 319 11.88 -1.32 19.41
C ALA A 319 12.60 -0.31 18.49
N ALA A 320 11.91 0.25 17.49
CA ALA A 320 12.48 1.28 16.64
C ALA A 320 12.71 2.61 17.37
N LEU A 321 11.82 2.98 18.30
CA LEU A 321 12.00 4.16 19.16
C LEU A 321 13.21 4.03 20.07
N ASP A 322 13.51 2.81 20.59
CA ASP A 322 14.66 2.54 21.45
C ASP A 322 16.01 2.63 20.71
N LEU A 323 16.01 2.46 19.38
CA LEU A 323 17.21 2.57 18.53
C LEU A 323 17.54 4.02 18.19
N LEU A 324 16.55 4.85 18.09
CA LEU A 324 16.67 6.26 17.73
C LEU A 324 16.83 7.17 18.95
#